data_21588b3ebfb75124b86d668b5c4fad2e
#
_entry.id   21588b3ebfb75124b86d668b5c4fad2e
#
_cell.length_a   1.000
_cell.length_b   1.000
_cell.length_c   1.000
_cell.angle_alpha   90.00
_cell.angle_beta   90.00
_cell.angle_gamma   90.00
#
_symmetry.space_group_name_H-M   'P 1'
#
loop_
_entity.id
_entity.type
_entity.pdbx_description
1 polymer ?
#
loop_
_entity_poly.entity_id
_entity_poly.type
_entity_poly.pdbx_seq_one_letter_code
_entity_poly.pdbx_strand_id
1 'polypeptide(L)'
;MLADSELAAALAERAPSNGGGPDGTRFAEAALAFGAGLKQVEHWGIVVRDIQAGICDFPGRRTGDDVFLCWRFGEERIDFWHDLDAGFAGRAPIDDAVE
;
A
#
# COMPACT_ATOMS: atom_id res chain seq x y z
N MET A 1 6.65 7.18 -0.58
CA MET A 1 6.78 5.75 -0.87
C MET A 1 7.39 4.98 0.28
N LEU A 2 8.49 5.47 0.80
CA LEU A 2 9.10 4.85 1.98
C LEU A 2 8.14 4.74 3.15
N ALA A 3 7.29 5.74 3.35
CA ALA A 3 6.33 5.73 4.45
C ALA A 3 5.40 4.51 4.42
N ASP A 4 4.95 4.11 3.24
CA ASP A 4 4.05 2.96 3.11
C ASP A 4 4.77 1.65 3.39
N SER A 5 6.01 1.51 2.91
CA SER A 5 6.83 0.34 3.19
C SER A 5 7.20 0.24 4.66
N GLU A 6 7.53 1.37 5.27
CA GLU A 6 7.83 1.45 6.70
C GLU A 6 6.62 1.11 7.54
N LEU A 7 5.45 1.60 7.16
CA LEU A 7 4.21 1.29 7.86
C LEU A 7 3.90 -0.20 7.79
N ALA A 8 4.00 -0.81 6.62
CA ALA A 8 3.76 -2.24 6.44
C ALA A 8 4.74 -3.07 7.26
N ALA A 9 6.02 -2.72 7.25
CA ALA A 9 7.05 -3.40 8.03
C ALA A 9 6.80 -3.26 9.53
N ALA A 10 6.47 -2.06 9.98
CA ALA A 10 6.19 -1.81 11.39
C ALA A 10 4.99 -2.62 11.87
N LEU A 11 3.94 -2.71 11.07
CA LEU A 11 2.75 -3.51 11.39
C LEU A 11 3.07 -4.99 11.43
N ALA A 12 3.86 -5.48 10.48
CA ALA A 12 4.26 -6.89 10.45
C ALA A 12 5.12 -7.26 11.65
N GLU A 13 5.97 -6.37 12.10
CA GLU A 13 6.80 -6.60 13.29
C GLU A 13 6.00 -6.58 14.58
N ARG A 14 5.01 -5.69 14.68
CA ARG A 14 4.25 -5.51 15.92
C ARG A 14 3.12 -6.51 16.09
N ALA A 15 2.40 -6.82 15.02
CA ALA A 15 1.21 -7.63 15.12
C ALA A 15 1.46 -9.06 15.65
N PRO A 16 2.47 -9.81 15.15
CA PRO A 16 2.67 -11.18 15.59
C PRO A 16 3.17 -11.34 17.03
N SER A 17 3.79 -10.32 17.59
CA SER A 17 4.41 -10.42 18.92
C SER A 17 3.43 -10.24 20.07
N ASN A 18 2.19 -9.87 19.78
CA ASN A 18 1.21 -9.51 20.81
C ASN A 18 0.21 -10.62 21.03
N GLY A 19 0.67 -11.70 21.61
CA GLY A 19 -0.09 -12.93 21.73
C GLY A 19 -1.06 -13.01 22.91
N GLY A 20 -1.55 -11.92 23.45
CA GLY A 20 -2.55 -11.94 24.50
C GLY A 20 -2.06 -11.42 25.85
N GLY A 21 -2.85 -11.56 26.88
CA GLY A 21 -2.57 -11.07 28.23
C GLY A 21 -2.49 -9.54 28.27
N PRO A 22 -1.50 -8.99 29.00
CA PRO A 22 -1.32 -7.53 29.09
C PRO A 22 -1.04 -6.87 27.75
N ASP A 23 -0.78 -7.66 26.71
CA ASP A 23 -0.52 -7.18 25.38
C ASP A 23 -1.79 -6.83 24.60
N GLY A 24 -2.98 -7.10 25.15
CA GLY A 24 -4.24 -6.71 24.53
C GLY A 24 -4.34 -5.21 24.26
N THR A 25 -3.81 -4.39 25.17
CA THR A 25 -3.76 -2.93 24.99
C THR A 25 -2.86 -2.55 23.81
N ARG A 26 -1.71 -3.20 23.70
CA ARG A 26 -0.78 -2.97 22.59
C ARG A 26 -1.38 -3.38 21.25
N PHE A 27 -2.09 -4.50 21.24
CA PHE A 27 -2.81 -4.92 20.04
C PHE A 27 -3.85 -3.89 19.62
N ALA A 28 -4.63 -3.38 20.58
CA ALA A 28 -5.62 -2.35 20.31
C ALA A 28 -4.97 -1.06 19.78
N GLU A 29 -3.86 -0.64 20.38
CA GLU A 29 -3.09 0.52 19.91
C GLU A 29 -2.57 0.31 18.50
N ALA A 30 -2.04 -0.87 18.19
CA ALA A 30 -1.57 -1.21 16.86
C ALA A 30 -2.71 -1.21 15.84
N ALA A 31 -3.87 -1.72 16.21
CA ALA A 31 -5.05 -1.72 15.35
C ALA A 31 -5.54 -0.29 15.06
N LEU A 32 -5.54 0.58 16.08
CA LEU A 32 -5.90 1.98 15.93
C LEU A 32 -4.90 2.72 15.04
N ALA A 33 -3.61 2.46 15.25
CA ALA A 33 -2.54 3.05 14.43
C ALA A 33 -2.65 2.59 12.97
N PHE A 34 -2.98 1.33 12.74
CA PHE A 34 -3.22 0.80 11.41
C PHE A 34 -4.39 1.51 10.74
N GLY A 35 -5.51 1.65 11.45
CA GLY A 35 -6.68 2.35 10.93
C GLY A 35 -6.40 3.80 10.58
N ALA A 36 -5.66 4.50 11.44
CA ALA A 36 -5.24 5.88 11.18
C ALA A 36 -4.31 5.96 9.96
N GLY A 37 -3.39 5.00 9.83
CA GLY A 37 -2.50 4.91 8.68
C GLY A 37 -3.25 4.66 7.39
N LEU A 38 -4.24 3.79 7.39
CA LEU A 38 -5.09 3.55 6.22
C LEU A 38 -5.84 4.82 5.80
N LYS A 39 -6.40 5.56 6.75
CA LYS A 39 -7.08 6.82 6.46
C LYS A 39 -6.12 7.84 5.83
N GLN A 40 -4.91 7.91 6.32
CA GLN A 40 -3.90 8.81 5.79
C GLN A 40 -3.54 8.44 4.35
N VAL A 41 -3.35 7.16 4.09
CA VAL A 41 -3.06 6.63 2.76
C VAL A 41 -4.21 6.95 1.80
N GLU A 42 -5.44 6.72 2.22
CA GLU A 42 -6.63 7.06 1.44
C GLU A 42 -6.72 8.55 1.16
N HIS A 43 -6.38 9.37 2.14
CA HIS A 43 -6.38 10.83 1.99
C HIS A 43 -5.42 11.28 0.88
N TRP A 44 -4.32 10.58 0.69
CA TRP A 44 -3.36 10.86 -0.39
C TRP A 44 -3.79 10.30 -1.75
N GLY A 45 -4.97 9.69 -1.82
CA GLY A 45 -5.46 9.10 -3.07
C GLY A 45 -4.90 7.72 -3.37
N ILE A 46 -4.19 7.12 -2.43
CA ILE A 46 -3.64 5.77 -2.57
C ILE A 46 -4.74 4.76 -2.26
N VAL A 47 -4.89 3.77 -3.12
CA VAL A 47 -5.89 2.71 -2.95
C VAL A 47 -5.21 1.43 -2.50
N VAL A 48 -5.58 0.95 -1.32
CA VAL A 48 -5.13 -0.35 -0.84
C VAL A 48 -6.03 -1.42 -1.44
N ARG A 49 -5.50 -2.21 -2.37
CA ARG A 49 -6.28 -3.21 -3.09
C ARG A 49 -6.38 -4.54 -2.34
N ASP A 50 -5.29 -4.95 -1.72
CA ASP A 50 -5.23 -6.21 -1.00
C ASP A 50 -4.26 -6.07 0.16
N ILE A 51 -4.80 -6.01 1.36
CA ILE A 51 -4.00 -5.84 2.58
C ILE A 51 -3.09 -7.04 2.82
N GLN A 52 -3.59 -8.24 2.58
CA GLN A 52 -2.82 -9.46 2.85
C GLN A 52 -1.66 -9.62 1.87
N ALA A 53 -1.89 -9.32 0.61
CA ALA A 53 -0.85 -9.37 -0.40
C ALA A 53 0.03 -8.11 -0.42
N GLY A 54 -0.43 -7.04 0.23
CA GLY A 54 0.29 -5.77 0.25
C GLY A 54 0.26 -5.04 -1.09
N ILE A 55 -0.87 -5.10 -1.78
CA ILE A 55 -1.02 -4.47 -3.10
C ILE A 55 -1.64 -3.09 -2.93
N CYS A 56 -0.94 -2.07 -3.43
CA CYS A 56 -1.38 -0.68 -3.39
C CYS A 56 -1.31 -0.06 -4.78
N ASP A 57 -2.28 0.82 -5.06
CA ASP A 57 -2.31 1.61 -6.29
C ASP A 57 -2.15 3.09 -5.96
N PHE A 58 -1.20 3.74 -6.60
CA PHE A 58 -0.91 5.15 -6.43
C PHE A 58 -1.40 5.92 -7.65
N PRO A 59 -1.99 7.11 -7.47
CA PRO A 59 -2.40 7.92 -8.62
C PRO A 59 -1.18 8.33 -9.44
N GLY A 60 -1.32 8.25 -10.75
CA GLY A 60 -0.27 8.66 -11.68
C GLY A 60 -0.87 9.08 -13.01
N ARG A 61 -0.01 9.48 -13.93
CA ARG A 61 -0.38 9.88 -15.28
C ARG A 61 0.52 9.24 -16.31
N ARG A 62 -0.07 8.89 -17.42
CA ARG A 62 0.64 8.36 -18.58
C ARG A 62 0.11 9.02 -19.83
N THR A 63 0.95 9.79 -20.50
CA THR A 63 0.58 10.53 -21.72
C THR A 63 -0.69 11.38 -21.53
N GLY A 64 -0.77 12.05 -20.36
CA GLY A 64 -1.90 12.92 -20.03
C GLY A 64 -3.13 12.22 -19.47
N ASP A 65 -3.18 10.90 -19.49
CA ASP A 65 -4.29 10.12 -18.93
C ASP A 65 -3.99 9.68 -17.51
N ASP A 66 -5.03 9.67 -16.68
CA ASP A 66 -4.91 9.16 -15.32
C ASP A 66 -4.76 7.64 -15.33
N VAL A 67 -3.79 7.15 -14.58
CA VAL A 67 -3.53 5.72 -14.42
C VAL A 67 -3.23 5.44 -12.96
N PHE A 68 -3.10 4.17 -12.60
CA PHE A 68 -2.56 3.76 -11.31
C PHE A 68 -1.14 3.22 -11.48
N LEU A 69 -0.28 3.61 -10.55
CA LEU A 69 1.05 3.02 -10.38
C LEU A 69 0.90 1.92 -9.34
N CYS A 70 1.22 0.70 -9.70
CA CYS A 70 0.94 -0.48 -8.90
C CYS A 70 2.17 -0.98 -8.18
N TRP A 71 2.04 -1.18 -6.87
CA TRP A 71 3.11 -1.72 -6.04
C TRP A 71 2.60 -2.88 -5.20
N ARG A 72 3.41 -3.92 -5.10
CA ARG A 72 3.15 -5.04 -4.22
C ARG A 72 4.27 -5.15 -3.21
N PHE A 73 3.93 -5.46 -1.98
CA PHE A 73 4.92 -5.66 -0.91
C PHE A 73 5.98 -6.68 -1.35
N GLY A 74 7.24 -6.32 -1.17
CA GLY A 74 8.37 -7.11 -1.62
C GLY A 74 9.03 -6.58 -2.89
N GLU A 75 8.35 -5.74 -3.65
CA GLU A 75 8.97 -5.07 -4.80
C GLU A 75 9.82 -3.89 -4.29
N GLU A 76 11.03 -3.76 -4.84
CA GLU A 76 11.97 -2.74 -4.37
C GLU A 76 11.53 -1.32 -4.71
N ARG A 77 10.78 -1.16 -5.80
CA ARG A 77 10.30 0.13 -6.27
C ARG A 77 8.99 -0.05 -7.01
N ILE A 78 8.36 1.07 -7.39
CA ILE A 78 7.16 1.04 -8.19
C ILE A 78 7.58 0.94 -9.66
N ASP A 79 7.44 -0.24 -10.25
CA ASP A 79 7.88 -0.54 -11.61
C ASP A 79 6.72 -0.83 -12.58
N PHE A 80 5.48 -0.78 -12.10
CA PHE A 80 4.32 -1.19 -12.89
C PHE A 80 3.21 -0.15 -12.84
N TRP A 81 2.41 -0.12 -13.88
CA TRP A 81 1.22 0.72 -13.97
C TRP A 81 0.07 -0.10 -14.56
N HIS A 82 -1.16 0.36 -14.37
CA HIS A 82 -2.32 -0.18 -15.08
C HIS A 82 -3.37 0.92 -15.25
N ASP A 83 -4.30 0.72 -16.20
CA ASP A 83 -5.42 1.61 -16.40
C ASP A 83 -6.33 1.63 -15.17
N LEU A 84 -7.15 2.69 -15.06
CA LEU A 84 -8.02 2.86 -13.89
C LEU A 84 -8.99 1.70 -13.68
N ASP A 85 -9.43 1.07 -14.76
CA ASP A 85 -10.36 -0.05 -14.73
C ASP A 85 -9.69 -1.43 -14.81
N ALA A 86 -8.38 -1.47 -14.93
CA ALA A 86 -7.62 -2.72 -14.87
C ALA A 86 -7.17 -2.98 -13.42
N GLY A 87 -6.88 -4.23 -13.11
CA GLY A 87 -6.37 -4.61 -11.80
C GLY A 87 -4.92 -5.05 -11.86
N PHE A 88 -4.44 -5.65 -10.76
CA PHE A 88 -3.07 -6.14 -10.62
C PHE A 88 -2.66 -7.04 -11.78
N ALA A 89 -3.54 -7.93 -12.23
CA ALA A 89 -3.24 -8.86 -13.32
C ALA A 89 -3.01 -8.16 -14.66
N GLY A 90 -3.53 -6.95 -14.84
CA GLY A 90 -3.37 -6.17 -16.06
C GLY A 90 -2.24 -5.17 -16.02
N ARG A 91 -1.40 -5.20 -15.00
CA ARG A 91 -0.31 -4.22 -14.88
C ARG A 91 0.79 -4.46 -15.91
N ALA A 92 1.38 -3.37 -16.35
CA ALA A 92 2.46 -3.37 -17.33
C ALA A 92 3.67 -2.62 -16.77
N PRO A 93 4.87 -2.89 -17.28
CA PRO A 93 6.06 -2.15 -16.83
C PRO A 93 5.95 -0.65 -17.11
N ILE A 94 6.42 0.15 -16.16
CA ILE A 94 6.50 1.61 -16.36
C ILE A 94 7.47 1.90 -17.50
N ASP A 95 7.05 2.83 -18.35
CA ASP A 95 7.82 3.29 -19.51
C ASP A 95 7.96 4.82 -19.47
N ASP A 96 8.57 5.39 -20.52
CA ASP A 96 8.81 6.82 -20.59
C ASP A 96 7.53 7.65 -20.71
N ALA A 97 6.38 7.04 -20.98
CA ALA A 97 5.11 7.72 -21.06
C ALA A 97 4.51 8.05 -19.69
N VAL A 98 4.98 7.39 -18.64
CA VAL A 98 4.56 7.70 -17.27
C VAL A 98 5.24 8.99 -16.83
N GLU A 99 4.42 9.92 -16.37
CA GLU A 99 4.85 11.25 -15.96
C GLU A 99 5.21 11.36 -14.49
#